data_acf8d1582267c3be6c283ffd468ed920
#
_entry.id   acf8d1582267c3be6c283ffd468ed920
#
_cell.length_a   1.000
_cell.length_b   1.000
_cell.length_c   1.000
_cell.angle_alpha   90.00
_cell.angle_beta   90.00
_cell.angle_gamma   90.00
#
_symmetry.space_group_name_H-M   'P 1'
#
loop_
_entity.id
_entity.type
_entity.pdbx_description
1 polymer ?
#
loop_
_entity_poly.entity_id
_entity_poly.type
_entity_poly.pdbx_seq_one_letter_code
_entity_poly.pdbx_strand_id
1 'polypeptide(L)'
;MKMTDIQIAKENLKGHSICLCKDGAYFTDDGRGISPMLRFIGEGRDLVGCSAADIIVGKAAAMLFVKAGIREVYGEVTSQAGYD
;
A
#
# COMPACT_ATOMS: atom_id res chain seq x y z
N MET A 1 -18.31 5.71 14.60
CA MET A 1 -18.10 4.59 13.66
C MET A 1 -16.61 4.36 13.47
N LYS A 2 -16.17 3.14 13.58
CA LYS A 2 -14.76 2.82 13.50
C LYS A 2 -14.32 2.66 12.05
N MET A 3 -13.26 3.34 11.65
CA MET A 3 -12.71 3.22 10.30
C MET A 3 -12.00 1.89 10.12
N THR A 4 -12.14 1.30 8.94
CA THR A 4 -11.38 0.11 8.59
C THR A 4 -9.94 0.50 8.24
N ASP A 5 -9.03 -0.47 8.22
CA ASP A 5 -7.63 -0.20 7.90
C ASP A 5 -7.47 0.41 6.51
N ILE A 6 -8.26 -0.06 5.52
CA ILE A 6 -8.17 0.52 4.17
C ILE A 6 -8.69 1.96 4.14
N GLN A 7 -9.70 2.29 4.93
CA GLN A 7 -10.18 3.66 5.03
C GLN A 7 -9.13 4.58 5.65
N ILE A 8 -8.47 4.11 6.71
CA ILE A 8 -7.38 4.85 7.35
C ILE A 8 -6.24 5.07 6.36
N ALA A 9 -5.87 4.04 5.61
CA ALA A 9 -4.81 4.13 4.62
C ALA A 9 -5.15 5.14 3.53
N LYS A 10 -6.39 5.13 3.02
CA LYS A 10 -6.84 6.09 1.99
C LYS A 10 -6.80 7.52 2.50
N GLU A 11 -7.27 7.74 3.71
CA GLU A 11 -7.31 9.09 4.31
C GLU A 11 -5.91 9.66 4.51
N ASN A 12 -4.96 8.80 4.90
CA ASN A 12 -3.61 9.23 5.21
C ASN A 12 -2.65 9.15 4.01
N LEU A 13 -3.16 8.73 2.85
CA LEU A 13 -2.38 8.73 1.62
C LEU A 13 -2.11 10.15 1.11
N LYS A 14 -2.97 11.09 1.44
CA LYS A 14 -2.90 12.45 0.93
C LYS A 14 -1.54 13.09 1.23
N GLY A 15 -0.88 13.56 0.17
CA GLY A 15 0.45 14.13 0.30
C GLY A 15 1.60 13.13 0.28
N HIS A 16 1.29 11.85 0.16
CA HIS A 16 2.27 10.77 0.14
C HIS A 16 2.07 9.89 -1.09
N SER A 17 3.02 9.01 -1.37
CA SER A 17 2.90 8.09 -2.51
C SER A 17 2.23 6.77 -2.10
N ILE A 18 2.40 6.35 -0.85
CA ILE A 18 1.85 5.10 -0.34
C ILE A 18 1.56 5.22 1.14
N CYS A 19 0.51 4.52 1.59
CA CYS A 19 0.18 4.39 3.00
C CYS A 19 -0.25 2.96 3.29
N LEU A 20 0.35 2.33 4.29
CA LEU A 20 -0.05 1.01 4.76
C LEU A 20 -0.64 1.14 6.15
N CYS A 21 -1.65 0.33 6.45
CA CYS A 21 -2.31 0.34 7.75
C CYS A 21 -2.61 -1.08 8.21
N LYS A 22 -2.35 -1.35 9.48
CA LYS A 22 -2.68 -2.62 10.10
C LYS A 22 -3.12 -2.37 11.54
N ASP A 23 -4.30 -2.87 11.89
CA ASP A 23 -4.88 -2.74 13.23
C ASP A 23 -4.92 -1.28 13.70
N GLY A 24 -5.24 -0.37 12.80
CA GLY A 24 -5.37 1.05 13.09
C GLY A 24 -4.07 1.83 13.07
N ALA A 25 -2.92 1.16 13.04
CA ALA A 25 -1.62 1.82 12.95
C ALA A 25 -1.20 1.94 11.48
N TYR A 26 -0.80 3.13 11.07
CA TYR A 26 -0.42 3.36 9.68
C TYR A 26 0.97 3.97 9.56
N PHE A 27 1.59 3.78 8.40
CA PHE A 27 2.83 4.44 8.03
C PHE A 27 2.82 4.77 6.55
N THR A 28 3.52 5.83 6.19
CA THR A 28 3.51 6.38 4.84
C THR A 28 4.91 6.44 4.27
N ASP A 29 4.98 6.62 2.95
CA ASP A 29 6.25 6.87 2.28
C ASP A 29 6.01 7.74 1.05
N ASP A 30 7.06 8.43 0.61
CA ASP A 30 7.00 9.35 -0.51
C ASP A 30 7.86 8.90 -1.70
N GLY A 31 8.43 7.71 -1.62
CA GLY A 31 9.23 7.14 -2.69
C GLY A 31 8.42 6.85 -3.96
N ARG A 32 9.11 6.66 -5.06
CA ARG A 32 8.47 6.44 -6.35
C ARG A 32 8.41 4.97 -6.73
N GLY A 33 7.39 4.61 -7.49
CA GLY A 33 7.23 3.27 -8.03
C GLY A 33 7.17 2.23 -6.94
N ILE A 34 7.95 1.17 -7.09
CA ILE A 34 7.97 0.05 -6.14
C ILE A 34 8.98 0.23 -5.01
N SER A 35 9.78 1.32 -5.04
CA SER A 35 10.85 1.50 -4.07
C SER A 35 10.39 1.49 -2.61
N PRO A 36 9.23 2.09 -2.25
CA PRO A 36 8.76 2.00 -0.86
C PRO A 36 8.53 0.55 -0.41
N MET A 37 7.89 -0.27 -1.25
CA MET A 37 7.62 -1.66 -0.91
C MET A 37 8.90 -2.47 -0.78
N LEU A 38 9.84 -2.26 -1.69
CA LEU A 38 11.14 -2.93 -1.61
C LEU A 38 11.88 -2.58 -0.33
N ARG A 39 11.80 -1.31 0.08
CA ARG A 39 12.43 -0.87 1.32
C ARG A 39 11.77 -1.50 2.54
N PHE A 40 10.44 -1.50 2.61
CA PHE A 40 9.71 -2.12 3.73
C PHE A 40 10.04 -3.61 3.85
N ILE A 41 10.08 -4.31 2.73
CA ILE A 41 10.43 -5.72 2.70
C ILE A 41 11.88 -5.92 3.16
N GLY A 42 12.78 -5.07 2.67
CA GLY A 42 14.20 -5.13 3.03
C GLY A 42 14.46 -4.84 4.50
N GLU A 43 13.62 -4.02 5.13
CA GLU A 43 13.69 -3.71 6.56
C GLU A 43 13.13 -4.84 7.43
N GLY A 44 12.52 -5.85 6.82
CA GLY A 44 11.92 -6.95 7.55
C GLY A 44 10.59 -6.61 8.21
N ARG A 45 9.90 -5.58 7.74
CA ARG A 45 8.59 -5.22 8.29
C ARG A 45 7.57 -6.31 8.04
N ASP A 46 6.73 -6.57 9.04
CA ASP A 46 5.63 -7.50 8.89
C ASP A 46 4.48 -6.80 8.17
N LEU A 47 4.32 -7.11 6.89
CA LEU A 47 3.30 -6.51 6.05
C LEU A 47 2.07 -7.40 5.87
N VAL A 48 2.11 -8.61 6.39
CA VAL A 48 1.00 -9.56 6.25
C VAL A 48 -0.24 -9.02 6.93
N GLY A 49 -1.35 -8.97 6.20
CA GLY A 49 -2.61 -8.46 6.72
C GLY A 49 -2.77 -6.95 6.66
N CYS A 50 -1.75 -6.22 6.20
CA CYS A 50 -1.88 -4.77 6.03
C CYS A 50 -2.86 -4.43 4.90
N SER A 51 -3.49 -3.27 5.03
CA SER A 51 -4.22 -2.63 3.93
C SER A 51 -3.31 -1.55 3.35
N ALA A 52 -3.27 -1.45 2.04
CA ALA A 52 -2.39 -0.51 1.35
C ALA A 52 -3.18 0.46 0.48
N ALA A 53 -2.81 1.73 0.51
CA ALA A 53 -3.32 2.74 -0.41
C ALA A 53 -2.12 3.32 -1.16
N ASP A 54 -2.21 3.41 -2.47
CA ASP A 54 -1.11 3.85 -3.33
C ASP A 54 -1.67 4.81 -4.38
N ILE A 55 -0.88 5.81 -4.74
CA ILE A 55 -1.28 6.76 -5.78
C ILE A 55 -1.40 6.04 -7.12
N ILE A 56 -0.40 5.24 -7.48
CA ILE A 56 -0.38 4.52 -8.75
C ILE A 56 -0.01 3.06 -8.50
N VAL A 57 -0.92 2.15 -8.89
CA VAL A 57 -0.68 0.72 -8.77
C VAL A 57 -0.43 0.16 -10.17
N GLY A 58 0.83 -0.15 -10.46
CA GLY A 58 1.22 -0.86 -11.67
C GLY A 58 1.35 -2.36 -11.42
N LYS A 59 1.72 -3.11 -12.44
CA LYS A 59 1.82 -4.57 -12.37
C LYS A 59 2.84 -5.02 -11.33
N ALA A 60 4.02 -4.37 -11.30
CA ALA A 60 5.08 -4.73 -10.36
C ALA A 60 4.66 -4.48 -8.91
N ALA A 61 4.01 -3.34 -8.65
CA ALA A 61 3.51 -3.01 -7.32
C ALA A 61 2.44 -4.01 -6.88
N ALA A 62 1.51 -4.36 -7.77
CA ALA A 62 0.47 -5.33 -7.47
C ALA A 62 1.06 -6.69 -7.08
N MET A 63 2.08 -7.14 -7.81
CA MET A 63 2.75 -8.39 -7.49
C MET A 63 3.45 -8.36 -6.14
N LEU A 64 4.07 -7.24 -5.80
CA LEU A 64 4.73 -7.08 -4.50
C LEU A 64 3.73 -7.07 -3.35
N PHE A 65 2.56 -6.43 -3.55
CA PHE A 65 1.50 -6.45 -2.54
C PHE A 65 1.05 -7.88 -2.26
N VAL A 66 0.84 -8.67 -3.31
CA VAL A 66 0.46 -10.07 -3.15
C VAL A 66 1.53 -10.86 -2.41
N LYS A 67 2.78 -10.71 -2.81
CA LYS A 67 3.91 -11.41 -2.18
C LYS A 67 4.07 -11.04 -0.72
N ALA A 68 3.82 -9.78 -0.38
CA ALA A 68 3.95 -9.30 0.99
C ALA A 68 2.79 -9.71 1.89
N GLY A 69 1.74 -10.28 1.32
CA GLY A 69 0.57 -10.69 2.09
C GLY A 69 -0.38 -9.54 2.41
N ILE A 70 -0.36 -8.49 1.61
CA ILE A 70 -1.25 -7.35 1.77
C ILE A 70 -2.69 -7.82 1.58
N ARG A 71 -3.56 -7.44 2.51
CA ARG A 71 -4.95 -7.89 2.54
C ARG A 71 -5.83 -7.17 1.53
N GLU A 72 -5.68 -5.86 1.43
CA GLU A 72 -6.49 -5.02 0.55
C GLU A 72 -5.61 -3.94 -0.05
N VAL A 73 -5.88 -3.58 -1.30
CA VAL A 73 -5.14 -2.53 -1.99
C VAL A 73 -6.13 -1.55 -2.61
N TYR A 74 -5.89 -0.26 -2.35
CA TYR A 74 -6.58 0.84 -3.03
C TYR A 74 -5.57 1.57 -3.90
N GLY A 75 -5.86 1.66 -5.20
CA GLY A 75 -5.06 2.46 -6.12
C GLY A 75 -5.84 3.68 -6.56
N GLU A 76 -5.29 4.87 -6.31
CA GLU A 76 -5.94 6.10 -6.75
C GLU A 76 -5.96 6.16 -8.28
N VAL A 77 -4.83 5.77 -8.89
CA VAL A 77 -4.74 5.57 -10.35
C VAL A 77 -4.19 4.17 -10.57
N THR A 78 -4.94 3.31 -11.24
CA THR A 78 -4.52 1.94 -11.53
C THR A 78 -4.21 1.82 -13.01
N SER A 79 -2.98 1.42 -13.35
CA SER A 79 -2.61 1.19 -14.75
C SER A 79 -3.33 -0.04 -15.29
N GLN A 80 -3.47 -0.12 -16.63
CA GLN A 80 -4.09 -1.28 -17.27
C GLN A 80 -3.40 -2.58 -16.86
N ALA A 81 -2.07 -2.57 -16.79
CA ALA A 81 -1.29 -3.74 -16.40
C ALA A 81 -1.53 -4.13 -14.94
N GLY A 82 -1.72 -3.17 -14.05
CA GLY A 82 -2.04 -3.44 -12.66
C GLY A 82 -3.49 -3.87 -12.46
N TYR A 83 -4.35 -3.44 -13.35
CA TYR A 83 -5.78 -3.75 -13.30
C TYR A 83 -6.05 -5.19 -13.75
N ASP A 84 -5.39 -5.61 -14.81
CA ASP A 84 -5.56 -6.95 -15.37
C ASP A 84 -4.80 -7.98 -14.54
#